data_b225f149ac2f9a86052ea6a1df15e414
#
_entry.id   b225f149ac2f9a86052ea6a1df15e414
#
_cell.length_a   1.000
_cell.length_b   1.000
_cell.length_c   1.000
_cell.angle_alpha   90.00
_cell.angle_beta   90.00
_cell.angle_gamma   90.00
#
_symmetry.space_group_name_H-M   'P 1'
#
loop_
_entity.id
_entity.type
_entity.pdbx_description
1 polymer ?
#
loop_
_entity_poly.entity_id
_entity_poly.type
_entity_poly.pdbx_seq_one_letter_code
_entity_poly.pdbx_strand_id
1 'polypeptide(L)'
;MRYWKDIAGQEKRQHVRERICPISGPGSLSRSERKRKAKEIIQSSGVDTAEHFTTVVKPNPTGVLFRDQAEVWLQNSQNRKRNPIGNSYAVTIQGALDKWILPVIGDVPLGSVDNLTVKPLIDKMSAAGLSARTISKYVEFVQQTVASLKGVNGEPVHKRVWDAETMDLPVVEHSKQKRPSLKADPISELIRGSSCQEQALYVLLAATGMRISEALALETKHFINNGRTIMVEQQVEKDTPRIVLHLKTNAAKREIDLHPDIAEYLRKYITGRTGLLFHTANGTPYLHNKLEGRWLTPRLIKMGLEQKGMGWHAFKRFRKTWLRGQRCLEDINNFWMAHRPQTMSELYSHLHEELQLRLDEAERVGYGFVLPASKDVSVVPIVPKSQQKNGAEVAA
;
A
#
# COMPACT_ATOMS: atom_id res chain seq x y z
N MET A 1 -10.94 -25.43 -41.80
CA MET A 1 -10.29 -24.34 -41.05
C MET A 1 -11.36 -23.37 -40.60
N ARG A 2 -11.17 -22.68 -39.50
CA ARG A 2 -12.10 -21.66 -38.97
C ARG A 2 -11.30 -20.42 -38.66
N TYR A 3 -11.76 -19.27 -39.11
CA TYR A 3 -11.13 -17.97 -38.84
C TYR A 3 -12.16 -16.84 -38.86
N TRP A 4 -11.82 -15.68 -38.34
CA TRP A 4 -12.66 -14.51 -38.34
C TRP A 4 -12.19 -13.56 -39.45
N LYS A 5 -13.12 -13.08 -40.26
CA LYS A 5 -12.83 -12.16 -41.38
C LYS A 5 -13.61 -10.86 -41.18
N ASP A 6 -12.94 -9.73 -41.42
CA ASP A 6 -13.60 -8.44 -41.51
C ASP A 6 -14.24 -8.29 -42.88
N ILE A 7 -15.48 -7.86 -42.89
CA ILE A 7 -16.23 -7.58 -44.13
C ILE A 7 -16.42 -6.07 -44.24
N ALA A 8 -16.04 -5.50 -45.38
CA ALA A 8 -16.20 -4.08 -45.66
C ALA A 8 -17.68 -3.67 -45.47
N GLY A 9 -17.92 -2.65 -44.63
CA GLY A 9 -19.27 -2.14 -44.34
C GLY A 9 -20.02 -2.84 -43.21
N GLN A 10 -19.40 -3.76 -42.45
CA GLN A 10 -20.01 -4.38 -41.28
C GLN A 10 -19.20 -4.10 -40.02
N GLU A 11 -19.89 -3.72 -38.92
CA GLU A 11 -19.24 -3.49 -37.60
C GLU A 11 -18.78 -4.78 -36.89
N LYS A 12 -19.26 -5.95 -37.30
CA LYS A 12 -18.97 -7.24 -36.68
C LYS A 12 -18.23 -8.16 -37.60
N ARG A 13 -17.18 -8.79 -37.08
CA ARG A 13 -16.44 -9.84 -37.76
C ARG A 13 -17.31 -11.04 -38.05
N GLN A 14 -17.16 -11.62 -39.26
CA GLN A 14 -17.84 -12.83 -39.63
C GLN A 14 -16.96 -14.07 -39.40
N HIS A 15 -17.53 -15.10 -38.79
CA HIS A 15 -16.86 -16.38 -38.60
C HIS A 15 -16.95 -17.21 -39.88
N VAL A 16 -15.82 -17.38 -40.55
CA VAL A 16 -15.72 -18.13 -41.83
C VAL A 16 -15.23 -19.57 -41.55
N ARG A 17 -15.86 -20.50 -42.26
CA ARG A 17 -15.42 -21.93 -42.26
C ARG A 17 -15.06 -22.30 -43.68
N GLU A 18 -13.79 -22.67 -43.90
CA GLU A 18 -13.30 -23.20 -45.14
C GLU A 18 -12.84 -24.64 -45.00
N ARG A 19 -13.22 -25.46 -46.01
CA ARG A 19 -12.85 -26.85 -46.07
C ARG A 19 -11.51 -26.97 -46.78
N ILE A 20 -10.51 -27.52 -46.14
CA ILE A 20 -9.18 -27.71 -46.70
C ILE A 20 -9.12 -28.92 -47.60
N CYS A 21 -9.67 -30.07 -47.15
CA CYS A 21 -9.77 -31.34 -47.91
C CYS A 21 -10.71 -32.31 -47.19
N PRO A 22 -11.11 -33.42 -47.80
CA PRO A 22 -11.75 -34.52 -47.10
C PRO A 22 -10.83 -35.12 -46.01
N ILE A 23 -11.43 -35.67 -44.96
CA ILE A 23 -10.68 -36.33 -43.86
C ILE A 23 -10.07 -37.64 -44.30
N SER A 24 -10.78 -38.37 -45.18
CA SER A 24 -10.37 -39.66 -45.73
C SER A 24 -10.96 -39.85 -47.13
N GLY A 25 -10.42 -40.73 -47.97
CA GLY A 25 -10.86 -41.06 -49.32
C GLY A 25 -10.18 -40.23 -50.43
N PRO A 26 -10.71 -40.31 -51.67
CA PRO A 26 -10.15 -39.58 -52.81
C PRO A 26 -10.11 -38.07 -52.56
N GLY A 27 -8.91 -37.45 -52.72
CA GLY A 27 -8.68 -36.02 -52.47
C GLY A 27 -8.29 -35.69 -51.04
N SER A 28 -8.06 -36.69 -50.16
CA SER A 28 -7.47 -36.43 -48.86
C SER A 28 -5.98 -36.08 -48.99
N LEU A 29 -5.54 -35.06 -48.24
CA LEU A 29 -4.16 -34.56 -48.27
C LEU A 29 -3.38 -35.09 -47.06
N SER A 30 -2.07 -35.26 -47.24
CA SER A 30 -1.14 -35.54 -46.15
C SER A 30 -1.13 -34.41 -45.12
N ARG A 31 -0.57 -34.65 -43.94
CA ARG A 31 -0.48 -33.64 -42.89
C ARG A 31 0.31 -32.38 -43.31
N SER A 32 1.37 -32.56 -44.10
CA SER A 32 2.20 -31.50 -44.64
C SER A 32 1.46 -30.64 -45.67
N GLU A 33 0.73 -31.32 -46.60
CA GLU A 33 -0.07 -30.64 -47.63
C GLU A 33 -1.26 -29.89 -47.01
N ARG A 34 -1.92 -30.44 -46.00
CA ARG A 34 -2.96 -29.76 -45.25
C ARG A 34 -2.44 -28.50 -44.59
N LYS A 35 -1.23 -28.51 -44.00
CA LYS A 35 -0.60 -27.33 -43.43
C LYS A 35 -0.26 -26.29 -44.50
N ARG A 36 0.25 -26.72 -45.67
CA ARG A 36 0.55 -25.80 -46.77
C ARG A 36 -0.72 -25.13 -47.27
N LYS A 37 -1.78 -25.89 -47.55
CA LYS A 37 -3.06 -25.36 -48.02
C LYS A 37 -3.75 -24.49 -47.00
N ALA A 38 -3.63 -24.75 -45.71
CA ALA A 38 -4.10 -23.89 -44.66
C ALA A 38 -3.33 -22.53 -44.64
N LYS A 39 -2.00 -22.55 -44.85
CA LYS A 39 -1.19 -21.33 -45.00
C LYS A 39 -1.60 -20.51 -46.23
N GLU A 40 -1.83 -21.15 -47.37
CA GLU A 40 -2.30 -20.47 -48.60
C GLU A 40 -3.64 -19.78 -48.37
N ILE A 41 -4.59 -20.46 -47.69
CA ILE A 41 -5.89 -19.85 -47.32
C ILE A 41 -5.72 -18.67 -46.36
N ILE A 42 -4.84 -18.77 -45.39
CA ILE A 42 -4.53 -17.70 -44.46
C ILE A 42 -3.96 -16.50 -45.20
N GLN A 43 -2.98 -16.74 -46.09
CA GLN A 43 -2.35 -15.67 -46.88
C GLN A 43 -3.34 -15.03 -47.87
N SER A 44 -4.18 -15.79 -48.57
CA SER A 44 -5.17 -15.28 -49.48
C SER A 44 -6.34 -14.55 -48.81
N SER A 45 -6.63 -14.93 -47.58
CA SER A 45 -7.68 -14.27 -46.78
C SER A 45 -7.22 -12.96 -46.10
N GLY A 46 -5.92 -12.63 -46.19
CA GLY A 46 -5.34 -11.44 -45.55
C GLY A 46 -5.26 -11.50 -44.03
N VAL A 47 -5.60 -12.64 -43.43
CA VAL A 47 -5.63 -12.81 -41.96
C VAL A 47 -4.24 -12.78 -41.32
N ASP A 48 -3.19 -13.08 -42.10
CA ASP A 48 -1.81 -13.21 -41.60
C ASP A 48 -0.89 -12.08 -42.08
N THR A 49 -1.45 -11.04 -42.70
CA THR A 49 -0.68 -9.85 -43.03
C THR A 49 -0.48 -8.99 -41.79
N ALA A 50 0.70 -8.36 -41.67
CA ALA A 50 0.99 -7.43 -40.59
C ALA A 50 -0.06 -6.31 -40.48
N GLU A 51 -0.76 -6.02 -41.57
CA GLU A 51 -1.90 -5.11 -41.60
C GLU A 51 -3.13 -5.64 -40.84
N HIS A 52 -3.35 -6.96 -40.79
CA HIS A 52 -4.48 -7.53 -40.07
C HIS A 52 -4.24 -7.53 -38.55
N PHE A 53 -3.01 -7.76 -38.12
CA PHE A 53 -2.61 -7.59 -36.71
C PHE A 53 -2.51 -6.12 -36.31
N THR A 54 -2.14 -5.22 -37.23
CA THR A 54 -2.14 -3.79 -36.99
C THR A 54 -3.55 -3.16 -37.04
N THR A 55 -4.55 -3.81 -37.66
CA THR A 55 -5.95 -3.34 -37.58
C THR A 55 -6.62 -3.65 -36.25
N VAL A 56 -6.10 -4.64 -35.50
CA VAL A 56 -6.52 -4.88 -34.09
C VAL A 56 -5.77 -3.95 -33.14
N VAL A 57 -4.65 -3.34 -33.58
CA VAL A 57 -3.76 -2.46 -32.80
C VAL A 57 -3.25 -1.29 -33.65
N LYS A 58 -3.90 -0.95 -34.80
CA LYS A 58 -3.69 0.40 -35.32
C LYS A 58 -4.29 1.33 -34.28
N PRO A 59 -3.47 2.06 -33.52
CA PRO A 59 -4.00 3.27 -32.95
C PRO A 59 -4.50 4.05 -34.17
N ASN A 60 -5.81 4.24 -34.24
CA ASN A 60 -6.38 5.20 -35.16
C ASN A 60 -5.49 6.45 -35.08
N PRO A 61 -4.96 7.04 -36.17
CA PRO A 61 -4.18 8.27 -36.09
C PRO A 61 -4.97 9.45 -35.50
N THR A 62 -6.28 9.32 -35.29
CA THR A 62 -7.16 10.16 -34.46
C THR A 62 -7.17 9.71 -32.99
N GLY A 63 -6.36 8.71 -32.63
CA GLY A 63 -5.72 8.50 -31.36
C GLY A 63 -6.60 8.08 -30.18
N VAL A 64 -6.23 6.98 -29.53
CA VAL A 64 -6.64 6.66 -28.16
C VAL A 64 -6.47 7.92 -27.31
N LEU A 65 -7.54 8.40 -26.69
CA LEU A 65 -7.48 9.57 -25.82
C LEU A 65 -6.76 9.20 -24.53
N PHE A 66 -6.15 10.19 -23.91
CA PHE A 66 -5.46 9.97 -22.63
C PHE A 66 -6.40 9.39 -21.57
N ARG A 67 -7.65 9.86 -21.49
CA ARG A 67 -8.65 9.38 -20.52
C ARG A 67 -8.95 7.88 -20.67
N ASP A 68 -9.11 7.40 -21.89
CA ASP A 68 -9.44 6.00 -22.16
C ASP A 68 -8.28 5.09 -21.76
N GLN A 69 -7.06 5.51 -22.08
CA GLN A 69 -5.85 4.77 -21.70
C GLN A 69 -5.60 4.84 -20.19
N ALA A 70 -5.95 5.92 -19.51
CA ALA A 70 -5.79 6.06 -18.06
C ALA A 70 -6.69 5.07 -17.31
N GLU A 71 -7.91 4.86 -17.77
CA GLU A 71 -8.83 3.86 -17.23
C GLU A 71 -8.26 2.44 -17.41
N VAL A 72 -7.87 2.10 -18.65
CA VAL A 72 -7.26 0.80 -18.97
C VAL A 72 -5.99 0.56 -18.14
N TRP A 73 -5.13 1.57 -18.01
CA TRP A 73 -3.92 1.48 -17.19
C TRP A 73 -4.22 1.23 -15.73
N LEU A 74 -5.20 1.92 -15.16
CA LEU A 74 -5.57 1.79 -13.75
C LEU A 74 -6.14 0.38 -13.48
N GLN A 75 -7.07 -0.10 -14.31
CA GLN A 75 -7.64 -1.45 -14.21
C GLN A 75 -6.55 -2.53 -14.34
N ASN A 76 -5.67 -2.40 -15.32
CA ASN A 76 -4.56 -3.34 -15.51
C ASN A 76 -3.59 -3.32 -14.32
N SER A 77 -3.35 -2.15 -13.72
CA SER A 77 -2.49 -2.01 -12.55
C SER A 77 -3.06 -2.69 -11.30
N GLN A 78 -4.39 -2.74 -11.16
CA GLN A 78 -5.06 -3.48 -10.09
C GLN A 78 -5.03 -4.99 -10.32
N ASN A 79 -5.19 -5.43 -11.57
CA ASN A 79 -5.38 -6.83 -11.93
C ASN A 79 -4.07 -7.56 -12.30
N ARG A 80 -2.94 -6.85 -12.40
CA ARG A 80 -1.66 -7.48 -12.76
C ARG A 80 -1.21 -8.48 -11.69
N LYS A 81 -0.63 -9.61 -12.13
CA LYS A 81 -0.13 -10.66 -11.23
C LYS A 81 1.10 -10.22 -10.42
N ARG A 82 1.96 -9.40 -11.00
CA ARG A 82 3.19 -8.92 -10.35
C ARG A 82 2.95 -7.54 -9.74
N ASN A 83 2.99 -7.45 -8.41
CA ASN A 83 2.80 -6.22 -7.64
C ASN A 83 1.51 -5.45 -7.99
N PRO A 84 0.32 -6.05 -7.82
CA PRO A 84 -0.93 -5.34 -8.03
C PRO A 84 -1.03 -4.15 -7.08
N ILE A 85 -1.65 -3.07 -7.53
CA ILE A 85 -1.94 -1.94 -6.65
C ILE A 85 -3.16 -2.24 -5.79
N GLY A 86 -3.09 -1.89 -4.50
CA GLY A 86 -4.22 -2.05 -3.58
C GLY A 86 -5.33 -1.04 -3.85
N ASN A 87 -6.57 -1.37 -3.47
CA ASN A 87 -7.75 -0.55 -3.69
C ASN A 87 -7.61 0.89 -3.17
N SER A 88 -7.07 1.09 -1.97
CA SER A 88 -6.87 2.44 -1.40
C SER A 88 -5.93 3.32 -2.24
N TYR A 89 -4.92 2.71 -2.88
CA TYR A 89 -4.04 3.43 -3.78
C TYR A 89 -4.69 3.70 -5.13
N ALA A 90 -5.49 2.77 -5.65
CA ALA A 90 -6.29 2.97 -6.85
C ALA A 90 -7.28 4.14 -6.69
N VAL A 91 -7.97 4.23 -5.56
CA VAL A 91 -8.84 5.38 -5.21
C VAL A 91 -8.05 6.70 -5.20
N THR A 92 -6.82 6.68 -4.68
CA THR A 92 -5.94 7.88 -4.69
C THR A 92 -5.56 8.28 -6.12
N ILE A 93 -5.23 7.32 -6.98
CA ILE A 93 -4.93 7.56 -8.40
C ILE A 93 -6.17 8.10 -9.11
N GLN A 94 -7.32 7.46 -8.93
CA GLN A 94 -8.59 7.90 -9.54
C GLN A 94 -8.91 9.35 -9.15
N GLY A 95 -8.80 9.68 -7.85
CA GLY A 95 -9.01 11.05 -7.40
C GLY A 95 -8.03 12.07 -7.97
N ALA A 96 -6.78 11.66 -8.27
CA ALA A 96 -5.82 12.52 -8.96
C ALA A 96 -6.17 12.69 -10.45
N LEU A 97 -6.58 11.60 -11.10
CA LEU A 97 -7.05 11.63 -12.47
C LEU A 97 -8.25 12.56 -12.62
N ASP A 98 -9.31 12.34 -11.87
CA ASP A 98 -10.58 13.07 -11.97
C ASP A 98 -10.45 14.56 -11.66
N LYS A 99 -9.74 14.88 -10.58
CA LYS A 99 -9.65 16.26 -10.09
C LYS A 99 -8.63 17.10 -10.83
N TRP A 100 -7.51 16.53 -11.25
CA TRP A 100 -6.37 17.30 -11.73
C TRP A 100 -6.01 17.00 -13.18
N ILE A 101 -5.86 15.72 -13.54
CA ILE A 101 -5.23 15.29 -14.79
C ILE A 101 -6.22 15.33 -15.95
N LEU A 102 -7.34 14.62 -15.84
CA LEU A 102 -8.33 14.50 -16.92
C LEU A 102 -8.96 15.82 -17.35
N PRO A 103 -9.22 16.80 -16.44
CA PRO A 103 -9.74 18.10 -16.84
C PRO A 103 -8.77 18.94 -17.69
N VAL A 104 -7.49 18.56 -17.78
CA VAL A 104 -6.47 19.32 -18.54
C VAL A 104 -6.04 18.55 -19.79
N ILE A 105 -5.76 17.26 -19.66
CA ILE A 105 -5.19 16.45 -20.75
C ILE A 105 -6.04 15.23 -21.13
N GLY A 106 -7.23 15.07 -20.55
CA GLY A 106 -8.07 13.88 -20.77
C GLY A 106 -8.46 13.67 -22.24
N ASP A 107 -8.76 14.74 -22.95
CA ASP A 107 -9.18 14.71 -24.35
C ASP A 107 -8.03 14.86 -25.35
N VAL A 108 -6.78 14.91 -24.85
CA VAL A 108 -5.59 14.96 -25.68
C VAL A 108 -5.30 13.55 -26.21
N PRO A 109 -5.03 13.39 -27.52
CA PRO A 109 -4.55 12.11 -28.05
C PRO A 109 -3.28 11.64 -27.32
N LEU A 110 -3.25 10.39 -26.90
CA LEU A 110 -2.16 9.83 -26.07
C LEU A 110 -0.77 10.03 -26.72
N GLY A 111 -0.73 9.94 -28.06
CA GLY A 111 0.49 10.19 -28.84
C GLY A 111 0.96 11.64 -28.86
N SER A 112 0.12 12.59 -28.42
CA SER A 112 0.47 14.02 -28.36
C SER A 112 0.81 14.47 -26.93
N VAL A 113 0.67 13.59 -25.94
CA VAL A 113 1.02 13.92 -24.55
C VAL A 113 2.55 13.90 -24.41
N ASP A 114 3.15 15.05 -24.15
CA ASP A 114 4.58 15.29 -24.02
C ASP A 114 4.90 16.27 -22.87
N ASN A 115 6.16 16.70 -22.78
CA ASN A 115 6.61 17.64 -21.76
C ASN A 115 5.83 18.98 -21.79
N LEU A 116 5.55 19.51 -22.98
CA LEU A 116 4.84 20.79 -23.11
C LEU A 116 3.37 20.66 -22.81
N THR A 117 2.75 19.53 -23.14
CA THR A 117 1.36 19.23 -22.84
C THR A 117 1.12 19.07 -21.34
N VAL A 118 2.12 18.58 -20.59
CA VAL A 118 2.05 18.38 -19.13
C VAL A 118 2.31 19.67 -18.35
N LYS A 119 3.04 20.64 -18.91
CA LYS A 119 3.38 21.91 -18.25
C LYS A 119 2.17 22.67 -17.72
N PRO A 120 1.08 22.92 -18.48
CA PRO A 120 -0.13 23.59 -17.97
C PRO A 120 -0.80 22.86 -16.80
N LEU A 121 -0.69 21.52 -16.75
CA LEU A 121 -1.18 20.72 -15.63
C LEU A 121 -0.33 21.00 -14.37
N ILE A 122 0.99 21.08 -14.49
CA ILE A 122 1.90 21.40 -13.40
C ILE A 122 1.63 22.83 -12.89
N ASP A 123 1.49 23.80 -13.78
CA ASP A 123 1.19 25.18 -13.45
C ASP A 123 -0.12 25.31 -12.65
N LYS A 124 -1.18 24.62 -13.09
CA LYS A 124 -2.48 24.57 -12.39
C LYS A 124 -2.36 23.97 -10.99
N MET A 125 -1.61 22.87 -10.84
CA MET A 125 -1.40 22.23 -9.54
C MET A 125 -0.55 23.10 -8.60
N SER A 126 0.47 23.77 -9.14
CA SER A 126 1.33 24.70 -8.39
C SER A 126 0.56 25.92 -7.92
N ALA A 127 -0.24 26.53 -8.78
CA ALA A 127 -1.12 27.65 -8.43
C ALA A 127 -2.14 27.29 -7.35
N ALA A 128 -2.61 26.04 -7.32
CA ALA A 128 -3.49 25.52 -6.28
C ALA A 128 -2.75 25.15 -4.97
N GLY A 129 -1.44 25.38 -4.87
CA GLY A 129 -0.64 25.17 -3.66
C GLY A 129 -0.34 23.68 -3.36
N LEU A 130 -0.37 22.79 -4.35
CA LEU A 130 0.04 21.41 -4.13
C LEU A 130 1.56 21.34 -3.87
N SER A 131 1.97 20.39 -3.02
CA SER A 131 3.40 20.23 -2.76
C SER A 131 4.14 19.67 -4.00
N ALA A 132 5.40 20.04 -4.20
CA ALA A 132 6.25 19.51 -5.25
C ALA A 132 6.22 17.95 -5.31
N ARG A 133 6.22 17.30 -4.16
CA ARG A 133 6.11 15.83 -4.07
C ARG A 133 4.79 15.30 -4.63
N THR A 134 3.68 15.99 -4.37
CA THR A 134 2.36 15.60 -4.90
C THR A 134 2.30 15.79 -6.41
N ILE A 135 2.80 16.92 -6.88
CA ILE A 135 2.87 17.25 -8.31
C ILE A 135 3.71 16.21 -9.06
N SER A 136 4.93 15.94 -8.58
CA SER A 136 5.78 14.90 -9.18
C SER A 136 5.10 13.54 -9.24
N LYS A 137 4.34 13.19 -8.17
CA LYS A 137 3.61 11.92 -8.15
C LYS A 137 2.49 11.86 -9.16
N TYR A 138 1.79 12.94 -9.39
CA TYR A 138 0.72 13.01 -10.39
C TYR A 138 1.27 13.02 -11.82
N VAL A 139 2.41 13.67 -12.04
CA VAL A 139 3.15 13.58 -13.31
C VAL A 139 3.62 12.15 -13.59
N GLU A 140 4.10 11.42 -12.56
CA GLU A 140 4.40 9.98 -12.70
C GLU A 140 3.19 9.16 -13.18
N PHE A 141 1.95 9.49 -12.76
CA PHE A 141 0.76 8.80 -13.26
C PHE A 141 0.53 9.08 -14.74
N VAL A 142 0.73 10.32 -15.20
CA VAL A 142 0.69 10.66 -16.63
C VAL A 142 1.71 9.86 -17.42
N GLN A 143 2.97 9.84 -16.97
CA GLN A 143 4.06 9.11 -17.62
C GLN A 143 3.78 7.60 -17.70
N GLN A 144 3.27 7.01 -16.61
CA GLN A 144 2.90 5.59 -16.57
C GLN A 144 1.73 5.27 -17.50
N THR A 145 0.74 6.15 -17.59
CA THR A 145 -0.39 6.02 -18.52
C THR A 145 0.09 6.02 -19.96
N VAL A 146 0.92 6.99 -20.36
CA VAL A 146 1.49 7.05 -21.73
C VAL A 146 2.31 5.81 -22.04
N ALA A 147 3.14 5.35 -21.09
CA ALA A 147 3.98 4.17 -21.26
C ALA A 147 3.21 2.83 -21.20
N SER A 148 1.94 2.85 -20.79
CA SER A 148 1.14 1.63 -20.60
C SER A 148 0.61 1.06 -21.92
N LEU A 149 0.45 1.87 -22.97
CA LEU A 149 0.08 1.38 -24.28
C LEU A 149 1.29 0.67 -24.90
N LYS A 150 1.16 -0.64 -25.08
CA LYS A 150 2.23 -1.51 -25.57
C LYS A 150 1.94 -1.95 -27.00
N GLY A 151 3.00 -1.97 -27.81
CA GLY A 151 2.98 -2.58 -29.13
C GLY A 151 3.12 -4.11 -29.05
N VAL A 152 3.15 -4.72 -30.22
CA VAL A 152 3.22 -6.19 -30.37
C VAL A 152 4.43 -6.80 -29.66
N ASN A 153 5.54 -6.10 -29.60
CA ASN A 153 6.79 -6.57 -28.95
C ASN A 153 6.85 -6.21 -27.45
N GLY A 154 5.76 -5.71 -26.84
CA GLY A 154 5.74 -5.31 -25.45
C GLY A 154 6.42 -3.95 -25.14
N GLU A 155 6.96 -3.28 -26.15
CA GLU A 155 7.53 -1.94 -26.01
C GLU A 155 6.43 -0.87 -25.94
N PRO A 156 6.64 0.26 -25.22
CA PRO A 156 5.72 1.37 -25.27
C PRO A 156 5.56 1.89 -26.71
N VAL A 157 4.31 2.05 -27.16
CA VAL A 157 3.99 2.63 -28.49
C VAL A 157 4.50 4.06 -28.57
N HIS A 158 4.32 4.81 -27.49
CA HIS A 158 4.78 6.21 -27.40
C HIS A 158 5.98 6.28 -26.45
N LYS A 159 7.18 6.08 -27.02
CA LYS A 159 8.43 6.31 -26.27
C LYS A 159 8.58 7.82 -26.04
N ARG A 160 8.81 8.23 -24.80
CA ARG A 160 9.00 9.63 -24.41
C ARG A 160 10.26 9.78 -23.56
N VAL A 161 10.99 10.83 -23.82
CA VAL A 161 12.01 11.35 -22.90
C VAL A 161 11.31 12.43 -22.07
N TRP A 162 11.17 12.16 -20.78
CA TRP A 162 10.58 13.10 -19.85
C TRP A 162 11.66 13.95 -19.23
N ASP A 163 11.57 15.26 -19.44
CA ASP A 163 12.52 16.23 -18.94
C ASP A 163 11.88 17.17 -17.92
N ALA A 164 12.41 17.17 -16.71
CA ALA A 164 11.87 17.92 -15.59
C ALA A 164 11.98 19.43 -15.78
N GLU A 165 13.05 19.92 -16.45
CA GLU A 165 13.26 21.33 -16.71
C GLU A 165 12.27 21.84 -17.76
N THR A 166 12.09 21.12 -18.86
CA THR A 166 11.12 21.47 -19.91
C THR A 166 9.69 21.49 -19.38
N MET A 167 9.35 20.57 -18.47
CA MET A 167 8.04 20.54 -17.80
C MET A 167 7.88 21.61 -16.72
N ASP A 168 8.97 22.26 -16.30
CA ASP A 168 9.01 23.15 -15.14
C ASP A 168 8.53 22.45 -13.85
N LEU A 169 8.99 21.21 -13.66
CA LEU A 169 8.56 20.38 -12.53
C LEU A 169 9.21 20.87 -11.23
N PRO A 170 8.41 21.21 -10.20
CA PRO A 170 8.96 21.71 -8.93
C PRO A 170 9.91 20.72 -8.27
N VAL A 171 11.05 21.21 -7.80
CA VAL A 171 12.08 20.40 -7.11
C VAL A 171 11.55 19.94 -5.75
N VAL A 172 11.65 18.64 -5.47
CA VAL A 172 11.26 18.06 -4.19
C VAL A 172 12.38 18.26 -3.17
N GLU A 173 12.28 19.30 -2.35
CA GLU A 173 13.21 19.55 -1.27
C GLU A 173 12.87 18.66 -0.06
N HIS A 174 13.65 17.59 0.14
CA HIS A 174 13.44 16.65 1.24
C HIS A 174 13.63 17.28 2.62
N SER A 175 14.48 18.30 2.75
CA SER A 175 14.74 19.05 3.98
C SER A 175 13.53 19.84 4.46
N LYS A 176 12.71 20.35 3.53
CA LYS A 176 11.49 21.13 3.84
C LYS A 176 10.26 20.25 4.18
N GLN A 177 10.38 18.93 4.07
CA GLN A 177 9.27 18.05 4.44
C GLN A 177 9.04 18.04 5.95
N LYS A 178 7.91 18.56 6.40
CA LYS A 178 7.52 18.51 7.81
C LYS A 178 7.29 17.06 8.22
N ARG A 179 8.20 16.55 9.05
CA ARG A 179 8.12 15.20 9.64
C ARG A 179 8.28 15.32 11.16
N PRO A 180 7.29 15.93 11.85
CA PRO A 180 7.41 16.19 13.28
C PRO A 180 7.47 14.87 14.06
N SER A 181 8.25 14.87 15.13
CA SER A 181 8.39 13.75 16.06
C SER A 181 7.95 14.20 17.44
N LEU A 182 7.39 13.29 18.23
CA LEU A 182 7.16 13.53 19.65
C LEU A 182 8.51 13.43 20.39
N LYS A 183 8.59 14.15 21.51
CA LYS A 183 9.68 14.02 22.48
C LYS A 183 9.24 13.14 23.67
N ALA A 184 10.17 12.82 24.57
CA ALA A 184 9.91 11.97 25.72
C ALA A 184 8.83 12.51 26.67
N ASP A 185 8.92 13.80 27.05
CA ASP A 185 7.96 14.41 27.96
C ASP A 185 6.53 14.46 27.40
N PRO A 186 6.30 14.92 26.15
CA PRO A 186 5.00 14.81 25.50
C PRO A 186 4.43 13.38 25.45
N ILE A 187 5.25 12.37 25.22
CA ILE A 187 4.78 10.97 25.23
C ILE A 187 4.36 10.56 26.64
N SER A 188 5.16 10.90 27.65
CA SER A 188 4.85 10.62 29.05
C SER A 188 3.55 11.32 29.50
N GLU A 189 3.31 12.55 29.03
CA GLU A 189 2.08 13.30 29.28
C GLU A 189 0.87 12.67 28.60
N LEU A 190 1.00 12.29 27.30
CA LEU A 190 -0.04 11.57 26.57
C LEU A 190 -0.45 10.28 27.31
N ILE A 191 0.54 9.49 27.75
CA ILE A 191 0.30 8.24 28.47
C ILE A 191 -0.43 8.52 29.80
N ARG A 192 0.05 9.48 30.60
CA ARG A 192 -0.55 9.82 31.91
C ARG A 192 -1.98 10.28 31.80
N GLY A 193 -2.30 11.10 30.77
CA GLY A 193 -3.62 11.67 30.57
C GLY A 193 -4.63 10.75 29.88
N SER A 194 -4.32 9.47 29.63
CA SER A 194 -5.10 8.59 28.80
C SER A 194 -5.90 7.53 29.57
N SER A 195 -6.96 6.99 28.96
CA SER A 195 -7.68 5.82 29.44
C SER A 195 -6.85 4.55 29.30
N CYS A 196 -7.21 3.49 30.03
CA CYS A 196 -6.46 2.23 30.05
C CYS A 196 -6.10 1.68 28.64
N GLN A 197 -7.10 1.60 27.73
CA GLN A 197 -6.87 1.08 26.38
C GLN A 197 -6.02 2.05 25.52
N GLU A 198 -6.30 3.33 25.61
CA GLU A 198 -5.57 4.39 24.92
C GLU A 198 -4.12 4.49 25.45
N GLN A 199 -3.95 4.40 26.77
CA GLN A 199 -2.67 4.41 27.45
C GLN A 199 -1.79 3.25 26.99
N ALA A 200 -2.34 2.02 26.97
CA ALA A 200 -1.62 0.83 26.50
C ALA A 200 -1.20 0.94 25.03
N LEU A 201 -2.04 1.53 24.17
CA LEU A 201 -1.69 1.77 22.79
C LEU A 201 -0.55 2.77 22.63
N TYR A 202 -0.54 3.86 23.40
CA TYR A 202 0.56 4.84 23.36
C TYR A 202 1.88 4.25 23.87
N VAL A 203 1.84 3.50 24.97
CA VAL A 203 3.01 2.79 25.49
C VAL A 203 3.57 1.83 24.44
N LEU A 204 2.70 1.03 23.83
CA LEU A 204 3.09 0.09 22.79
C LEU A 204 3.75 0.80 21.59
N LEU A 205 3.09 1.83 21.04
CA LEU A 205 3.60 2.57 19.87
C LEU A 205 4.94 3.27 20.19
N ALA A 206 5.07 3.88 21.36
CA ALA A 206 6.29 4.57 21.76
C ALA A 206 7.46 3.60 21.99
N ALA A 207 7.20 2.46 22.62
CA ALA A 207 8.23 1.46 22.93
C ALA A 207 8.69 0.68 21.70
N THR A 208 7.81 0.44 20.71
CA THR A 208 8.09 -0.45 19.58
C THR A 208 8.34 0.29 18.26
N GLY A 209 7.74 1.48 18.07
CA GLY A 209 7.76 2.18 16.79
C GLY A 209 7.02 1.44 15.66
N MET A 210 6.15 0.49 15.98
CA MET A 210 5.35 -0.22 14.98
C MET A 210 4.35 0.72 14.30
N ARG A 211 3.81 0.32 13.14
CA ARG A 211 2.75 1.08 12.48
C ARG A 211 1.45 0.94 13.25
N ILE A 212 0.65 1.99 13.29
CA ILE A 212 -0.66 1.95 13.98
C ILE A 212 -1.54 0.80 13.48
N SER A 213 -1.56 0.51 12.18
CA SER A 213 -2.34 -0.59 11.61
C SER A 213 -1.87 -1.97 12.09
N GLU A 214 -0.56 -2.13 12.35
CA GLU A 214 0.03 -3.34 12.93
C GLU A 214 -0.37 -3.45 14.43
N ALA A 215 -0.24 -2.35 15.17
CA ALA A 215 -0.59 -2.30 16.59
C ALA A 215 -2.06 -2.63 16.86
N LEU A 216 -2.98 -2.07 16.06
CA LEU A 216 -4.42 -2.30 16.18
C LEU A 216 -4.85 -3.72 15.81
N ALA A 217 -4.00 -4.47 15.12
CA ALA A 217 -4.26 -5.87 14.77
C ALA A 217 -3.68 -6.87 15.79
N LEU A 218 -2.97 -6.40 16.83
CA LEU A 218 -2.37 -7.31 17.80
C LEU A 218 -3.43 -8.05 18.62
N GLU A 219 -3.17 -9.33 18.80
CA GLU A 219 -3.87 -10.24 19.68
C GLU A 219 -2.94 -10.73 20.79
N THR A 220 -3.49 -11.29 21.85
CA THR A 220 -2.72 -11.84 22.97
C THR A 220 -1.70 -12.89 22.54
N LYS A 221 -2.01 -13.71 21.53
CA LYS A 221 -1.13 -14.76 21.00
C LYS A 221 0.17 -14.26 20.39
N HIS A 222 0.21 -12.96 19.99
CA HIS A 222 1.42 -12.38 19.38
C HIS A 222 2.52 -12.02 20.41
N PHE A 223 2.22 -12.09 21.70
CA PHE A 223 3.18 -11.87 22.75
C PHE A 223 3.83 -13.20 23.14
N ILE A 224 5.05 -13.39 22.71
CA ILE A 224 5.86 -14.61 22.92
C ILE A 224 7.02 -14.32 23.86
N ASN A 225 7.82 -15.34 24.18
CA ASN A 225 8.98 -15.23 25.05
C ASN A 225 8.63 -14.53 26.39
N ASN A 226 7.59 -15.04 27.07
CA ASN A 226 7.10 -14.47 28.32
C ASN A 226 6.71 -12.97 28.21
N GLY A 227 6.20 -12.58 27.05
CA GLY A 227 5.78 -11.20 26.73
C GLY A 227 6.93 -10.26 26.37
N ARG A 228 8.17 -10.75 26.32
CA ARG A 228 9.36 -9.96 25.95
C ARG A 228 9.51 -9.72 24.46
N THR A 229 8.75 -10.44 23.63
CA THR A 229 8.80 -10.31 22.17
C THR A 229 7.39 -10.24 21.58
N ILE A 230 7.19 -9.34 20.65
CA ILE A 230 5.93 -9.18 19.88
C ILE A 230 6.14 -9.66 18.45
N MET A 231 5.35 -10.62 18.01
CA MET A 231 5.31 -11.08 16.63
C MET A 231 4.38 -10.21 15.80
N VAL A 232 4.89 -9.53 14.78
CA VAL A 232 4.12 -8.68 13.87
C VAL A 232 3.91 -9.42 12.56
N GLU A 233 2.68 -9.91 12.32
CA GLU A 233 2.36 -10.71 11.13
C GLU A 233 1.07 -10.30 10.44
N GLN A 234 0.31 -9.37 11.03
CA GLN A 234 -0.97 -8.92 10.52
C GLN A 234 -1.16 -7.42 10.72
N GLN A 235 -2.13 -6.86 10.02
CA GLN A 235 -2.50 -5.44 10.13
C GLN A 235 -4.01 -5.24 9.93
N VAL A 236 -4.54 -4.13 10.43
CA VAL A 236 -5.89 -3.68 10.09
C VAL A 236 -5.84 -3.01 8.72
N GLU A 237 -6.78 -3.37 7.85
CA GLU A 237 -6.93 -2.73 6.54
C GLU A 237 -7.30 -1.25 6.69
N LYS A 238 -6.85 -0.40 5.74
CA LYS A 238 -6.92 1.06 5.92
C LYS A 238 -8.35 1.58 6.09
N ASP A 239 -9.28 1.10 5.27
CA ASP A 239 -10.62 1.68 5.13
C ASP A 239 -11.74 0.74 5.64
N THR A 240 -11.38 -0.48 6.04
CA THR A 240 -12.30 -1.48 6.58
C THR A 240 -11.80 -2.04 7.90
N PRO A 241 -12.67 -2.28 8.90
CA PRO A 241 -12.29 -2.86 10.18
C PRO A 241 -12.01 -4.37 10.05
N ARG A 242 -11.14 -4.74 9.10
CA ARG A 242 -10.77 -6.12 8.79
C ARG A 242 -9.28 -6.33 9.01
N ILE A 243 -8.93 -7.46 9.59
CA ILE A 243 -7.55 -7.90 9.74
C ILE A 243 -7.12 -8.62 8.46
N VAL A 244 -5.93 -8.29 8.00
CA VAL A 244 -5.31 -8.91 6.83
C VAL A 244 -3.91 -9.41 7.19
N LEU A 245 -3.57 -10.63 6.74
CA LEU A 245 -2.28 -11.27 7.01
C LEU A 245 -1.16 -10.73 6.11
N HIS A 246 -1.50 -10.00 5.03
CA HIS A 246 -0.48 -9.37 4.19
C HIS A 246 -0.05 -8.03 4.80
N LEU A 247 1.23 -7.86 4.95
CA LEU A 247 1.86 -6.63 5.39
C LEU A 247 2.34 -5.83 4.19
N LYS A 248 2.58 -4.52 4.39
CA LYS A 248 2.99 -3.61 3.31
C LYS A 248 4.26 -4.04 2.57
N THR A 249 5.15 -4.76 3.25
CA THR A 249 6.41 -5.30 2.70
C THR A 249 6.73 -6.63 3.39
N ASN A 250 7.52 -7.49 2.77
CA ASN A 250 7.98 -8.74 3.38
C ASN A 250 8.76 -8.50 4.68
N ALA A 251 9.60 -7.45 4.72
CA ALA A 251 10.33 -7.05 5.93
C ALA A 251 9.42 -6.56 7.08
N ALA A 252 8.12 -6.37 6.84
CA ALA A 252 7.19 -5.96 7.89
C ALA A 252 6.80 -7.14 8.80
N LYS A 253 6.88 -8.39 8.34
CA LYS A 253 6.77 -9.58 9.21
C LYS A 253 8.07 -9.70 9.99
N ARG A 254 7.97 -9.52 11.29
CA ARG A 254 9.13 -9.43 12.18
C ARG A 254 8.77 -9.63 13.63
N GLU A 255 9.78 -9.77 14.43
CA GLU A 255 9.71 -9.73 15.90
C GLU A 255 10.19 -8.36 16.40
N ILE A 256 9.59 -7.88 17.48
CA ILE A 256 10.02 -6.66 18.18
C ILE A 256 10.20 -7.02 19.65
N ASP A 257 11.40 -6.81 20.16
CA ASP A 257 11.75 -7.17 21.52
C ASP A 257 11.53 -5.96 22.45
N LEU A 258 11.11 -6.24 23.68
CA LEU A 258 10.68 -5.26 24.66
C LEU A 258 11.63 -5.19 25.84
N HIS A 259 11.83 -3.97 26.34
CA HIS A 259 12.41 -3.77 27.68
C HIS A 259 11.54 -4.50 28.73
N PRO A 260 12.13 -5.07 29.81
CA PRO A 260 11.39 -5.77 30.87
C PRO A 260 10.21 -4.99 31.41
N ASP A 261 10.38 -3.72 31.73
CA ASP A 261 9.29 -2.87 32.28
C ASP A 261 8.10 -2.71 31.34
N ILE A 262 8.39 -2.58 30.02
CA ILE A 262 7.35 -2.49 29.00
C ILE A 262 6.61 -3.83 28.87
N ALA A 263 7.36 -4.94 28.88
CA ALA A 263 6.79 -6.28 28.84
C ALA A 263 5.89 -6.53 30.07
N GLU A 264 6.34 -6.15 31.24
CA GLU A 264 5.57 -6.26 32.48
C GLU A 264 4.29 -5.42 32.44
N TYR A 265 4.39 -4.16 32.01
CA TYR A 265 3.23 -3.26 31.84
C TYR A 265 2.21 -3.84 30.86
N LEU A 266 2.64 -4.28 29.69
CA LEU A 266 1.74 -4.86 28.67
C LEU A 266 1.18 -6.21 29.13
N ARG A 267 1.95 -7.04 29.82
CA ARG A 267 1.47 -8.30 30.39
C ARG A 267 0.31 -8.06 31.37
N LYS A 268 0.42 -7.07 32.25
CA LYS A 268 -0.69 -6.68 33.15
C LYS A 268 -1.92 -6.24 32.36
N TYR A 269 -1.73 -5.48 31.29
CA TYR A 269 -2.83 -5.07 30.41
C TYR A 269 -3.48 -6.26 29.69
N ILE A 270 -2.71 -7.26 29.29
CA ILE A 270 -3.16 -8.43 28.51
C ILE A 270 -3.82 -9.48 29.39
N THR A 271 -3.43 -9.59 30.67
CA THR A 271 -3.94 -10.61 31.59
C THR A 271 -5.48 -10.60 31.63
N GLY A 272 -6.08 -11.77 31.43
CA GLY A 272 -7.54 -11.94 31.39
C GLY A 272 -8.22 -11.50 30.10
N ARG A 273 -7.46 -11.06 29.08
CA ARG A 273 -7.99 -10.70 27.75
C ARG A 273 -7.74 -11.84 26.76
N THR A 274 -8.62 -11.94 25.76
CA THR A 274 -8.49 -12.88 24.63
C THR A 274 -8.76 -12.14 23.33
N GLY A 275 -8.14 -12.60 22.24
CA GLY A 275 -8.29 -11.99 20.93
C GLY A 275 -7.62 -10.63 20.80
N LEU A 276 -8.27 -9.70 20.11
CA LEU A 276 -7.73 -8.36 19.84
C LEU A 276 -7.51 -7.53 21.11
N LEU A 277 -6.34 -6.91 21.19
CA LEU A 277 -6.00 -6.02 22.30
C LEU A 277 -6.71 -4.67 22.25
N PHE A 278 -6.89 -4.15 21.03
CA PHE A 278 -7.47 -2.84 20.76
C PHE A 278 -8.70 -2.99 19.88
N HIS A 279 -9.86 -2.92 20.47
CA HIS A 279 -11.12 -3.15 19.77
C HIS A 279 -12.22 -2.20 20.23
N THR A 280 -13.23 -2.01 19.41
CA THR A 280 -14.46 -1.29 19.75
C THR A 280 -15.29 -2.07 20.76
N ALA A 281 -16.32 -1.47 21.32
CA ALA A 281 -17.26 -2.16 22.21
C ALA A 281 -17.90 -3.42 21.56
N ASN A 282 -17.94 -3.49 20.25
CA ASN A 282 -18.47 -4.62 19.48
C ASN A 282 -17.40 -5.68 19.13
N GLY A 283 -16.17 -5.55 19.65
CA GLY A 283 -15.08 -6.48 19.37
C GLY A 283 -14.41 -6.33 18.00
N THR A 284 -14.79 -5.32 17.23
CA THR A 284 -14.18 -5.07 15.90
C THR A 284 -12.91 -4.22 16.01
N PRO A 285 -11.94 -4.38 15.08
CA PRO A 285 -10.76 -3.55 15.07
C PRO A 285 -11.09 -2.06 14.88
N TYR A 286 -10.31 -1.19 15.51
CA TYR A 286 -10.40 0.26 15.23
C TYR A 286 -9.86 0.60 13.86
N LEU A 287 -10.47 1.60 13.20
CA LEU A 287 -9.88 2.28 12.05
C LEU A 287 -8.97 3.41 12.54
N HIS A 288 -7.72 3.40 12.11
CA HIS A 288 -6.67 4.31 12.59
C HIS A 288 -6.97 5.79 12.39
N ASN A 289 -7.62 6.16 11.27
CA ASN A 289 -8.03 7.54 10.97
C ASN A 289 -9.11 8.04 11.93
N LYS A 290 -10.13 7.21 12.23
CA LYS A 290 -11.17 7.55 13.20
C LYS A 290 -10.58 7.66 14.62
N LEU A 291 -9.64 6.77 14.94
CA LEU A 291 -8.99 6.74 16.24
C LEU A 291 -8.05 7.94 16.43
N GLU A 292 -7.38 8.39 15.37
CA GLU A 292 -6.53 9.58 15.39
C GLU A 292 -7.33 10.82 15.79
N GLY A 293 -8.47 11.07 15.13
CA GLY A 293 -9.35 12.19 15.46
C GLY A 293 -10.00 12.11 16.84
N ARG A 294 -10.21 10.88 17.36
CA ARG A 294 -10.89 10.68 18.65
C ARG A 294 -9.93 10.70 19.85
N TRP A 295 -8.73 10.13 19.71
CA TRP A 295 -7.80 9.97 20.83
C TRP A 295 -6.60 10.90 20.72
N LEU A 296 -5.86 10.88 19.62
CA LEU A 296 -4.57 11.54 19.53
C LEU A 296 -4.69 13.05 19.27
N THR A 297 -5.46 13.46 18.25
CA THR A 297 -5.57 14.87 17.84
C THR A 297 -6.06 15.77 18.95
N PRO A 298 -7.13 15.46 19.73
CA PRO A 298 -7.60 16.34 20.81
C PRO A 298 -6.54 16.55 21.89
N ARG A 299 -5.73 15.54 22.18
CA ARG A 299 -4.66 15.64 23.17
C ARG A 299 -3.49 16.48 22.66
N LEU A 300 -3.11 16.30 21.40
CA LEU A 300 -2.08 17.12 20.77
C LEU A 300 -2.48 18.60 20.74
N ILE A 301 -3.75 18.90 20.47
CA ILE A 301 -4.29 20.27 20.53
C ILE A 301 -4.17 20.82 21.95
N LYS A 302 -4.62 20.06 22.96
CA LYS A 302 -4.54 20.47 24.38
C LYS A 302 -3.10 20.75 24.82
N MET A 303 -2.13 20.03 24.27
CA MET A 303 -0.70 20.16 24.56
C MET A 303 -0.02 21.23 23.69
N GLY A 304 -0.73 21.89 22.76
CA GLY A 304 -0.14 22.86 21.83
C GLY A 304 0.83 22.23 20.81
N LEU A 305 0.71 20.93 20.55
CA LEU A 305 1.60 20.17 19.69
C LEU A 305 0.97 19.82 18.32
N GLU A 306 -0.25 20.29 18.06
CA GLU A 306 -0.87 20.04 16.77
C GLU A 306 -0.10 20.76 15.66
N GLN A 307 0.30 20.04 14.64
CA GLN A 307 0.90 20.57 13.44
C GLN A 307 0.78 19.61 12.28
N LYS A 308 0.88 20.12 11.05
CA LYS A 308 0.81 19.30 9.83
C LYS A 308 1.85 18.16 9.87
N GLY A 309 1.36 16.91 9.74
CA GLY A 309 2.19 15.70 9.76
C GLY A 309 2.45 15.12 11.16
N MET A 310 1.90 15.73 12.21
CA MET A 310 1.85 15.13 13.54
C MET A 310 0.65 14.19 13.62
N GLY A 311 0.92 12.91 13.79
CA GLY A 311 -0.06 11.84 13.86
C GLY A 311 0.63 10.55 14.33
N TRP A 312 0.02 9.40 14.16
CA TRP A 312 0.54 8.10 14.61
C TRP A 312 1.99 7.83 14.23
N HIS A 313 2.44 8.28 13.07
CA HIS A 313 3.84 8.15 12.66
C HIS A 313 4.84 8.93 13.53
N ALA A 314 4.40 9.85 14.36
CA ALA A 314 5.27 10.58 15.27
C ALA A 314 5.89 9.65 16.32
N PHE A 315 5.14 8.63 16.79
CA PHE A 315 5.66 7.59 17.70
C PHE A 315 6.79 6.77 17.06
N LYS A 316 6.61 6.36 15.81
CA LYS A 316 7.65 5.64 15.07
C LYS A 316 8.91 6.47 14.88
N ARG A 317 8.75 7.78 14.58
CA ARG A 317 9.88 8.71 14.47
C ARG A 317 10.58 8.93 15.81
N PHE A 318 9.80 9.03 16.90
CA PHE A 318 10.35 9.07 18.25
C PHE A 318 11.20 7.84 18.54
N ARG A 319 10.66 6.64 18.40
CA ARG A 319 11.39 5.40 18.69
C ARG A 319 12.67 5.27 17.85
N LYS A 320 12.59 5.56 16.55
CA LYS A 320 13.79 5.54 15.69
C LYS A 320 14.86 6.53 16.15
N THR A 321 14.45 7.73 16.53
CA THR A 321 15.38 8.76 17.04
C THR A 321 15.98 8.34 18.37
N TRP A 322 15.16 7.77 19.25
CA TRP A 322 15.61 7.21 20.54
C TRP A 322 16.66 6.12 20.34
N LEU A 323 16.34 5.10 19.58
CA LEU A 323 17.26 3.99 19.29
C LEU A 323 18.59 4.48 18.71
N ARG A 324 18.56 5.45 17.82
CA ARG A 324 19.77 6.07 17.28
C ARG A 324 20.56 6.81 18.36
N GLY A 325 19.88 7.56 19.23
CA GLY A 325 20.49 8.26 20.35
C GLY A 325 21.17 7.32 21.34
N GLN A 326 20.59 6.14 21.56
CA GLN A 326 21.14 5.08 22.40
C GLN A 326 22.21 4.21 21.67
N ARG A 327 22.60 4.58 20.45
CA ARG A 327 23.54 3.81 19.61
C ARG A 327 23.14 2.34 19.50
N CYS A 328 21.84 2.10 19.28
CA CYS A 328 21.34 0.75 19.02
C CYS A 328 22.07 0.15 17.81
N LEU A 329 22.39 -1.13 17.88
CA LEU A 329 22.95 -1.89 16.76
C LEU A 329 22.09 -1.67 15.51
N GLU A 330 22.70 -1.25 14.41
CA GLU A 330 21.95 -0.79 13.23
C GLU A 330 21.09 -1.89 12.64
N ASP A 331 21.59 -3.12 12.61
CA ASP A 331 20.87 -4.30 12.11
C ASP A 331 19.61 -4.57 12.94
N ILE A 332 19.71 -4.51 14.27
CA ILE A 332 18.58 -4.68 15.19
C ILE A 332 17.59 -3.53 15.04
N ASN A 333 18.08 -2.28 14.95
CA ASN A 333 17.23 -1.12 14.71
C ASN A 333 16.43 -1.27 13.39
N ASN A 334 17.09 -1.68 12.30
CA ASN A 334 16.44 -1.88 11.01
C ASN A 334 15.43 -3.04 11.05
N PHE A 335 15.77 -4.13 11.74
CA PHE A 335 14.89 -5.28 11.97
C PHE A 335 13.61 -4.86 12.72
N TRP A 336 13.72 -4.22 13.90
CA TRP A 336 12.55 -3.77 14.66
C TRP A 336 11.71 -2.72 13.89
N MET A 337 12.35 -1.82 13.14
CA MET A 337 11.67 -0.75 12.40
C MET A 337 11.08 -1.20 11.05
N ALA A 338 11.22 -2.46 10.66
CA ALA A 338 10.81 -2.97 9.34
C ALA A 338 11.40 -2.14 8.17
N HIS A 339 12.68 -1.81 8.27
CA HIS A 339 13.43 -1.24 7.16
C HIS A 339 13.96 -2.38 6.29
N ARG A 340 14.07 -2.12 4.98
CA ARG A 340 14.73 -3.09 4.10
C ARG A 340 16.22 -3.11 4.41
N PRO A 341 16.85 -4.29 4.37
CA PRO A 341 18.30 -4.37 4.41
C PRO A 341 18.91 -3.46 3.35
N GLN A 342 19.89 -2.66 3.75
CA GLN A 342 20.58 -1.74 2.85
C GLN A 342 21.92 -2.30 2.38
N THR A 343 22.47 -3.27 3.11
CA THR A 343 23.75 -3.90 2.81
C THR A 343 23.58 -5.42 2.68
N MET A 344 24.56 -6.04 2.00
CA MET A 344 24.64 -7.51 1.91
C MET A 344 24.82 -8.16 3.29
N SER A 345 25.55 -7.52 4.21
CA SER A 345 25.72 -7.98 5.57
C SER A 345 24.39 -8.10 6.32
N GLU A 346 23.53 -7.07 6.22
CA GLU A 346 22.18 -7.10 6.81
C GLU A 346 21.29 -8.19 6.19
N LEU A 347 21.47 -8.49 4.90
CA LEU A 347 20.70 -9.53 4.21
C LEU A 347 21.05 -10.94 4.74
N TYR A 348 22.31 -11.15 5.11
CA TYR A 348 22.81 -12.42 5.67
C TYR A 348 22.69 -12.49 7.20
N SER A 349 22.23 -11.45 7.86
CA SER A 349 22.03 -11.43 9.29
C SER A 349 20.85 -12.33 9.70
N HIS A 350 21.12 -13.34 10.52
CA HIS A 350 20.12 -14.26 11.08
C HIS A 350 19.53 -13.74 12.40
N LEU A 351 19.24 -12.44 12.49
CA LEU A 351 18.75 -11.79 13.71
C LEU A 351 17.51 -12.46 14.32
N HIS A 352 16.69 -13.15 13.53
CA HIS A 352 15.55 -13.88 14.05
C HIS A 352 15.97 -15.08 14.95
N GLU A 353 17.18 -15.62 14.76
CA GLU A 353 17.76 -16.69 15.57
C GLU A 353 18.48 -16.15 16.81
N GLU A 354 18.92 -14.89 16.80
CA GLU A 354 19.71 -14.22 17.83
C GLU A 354 18.83 -13.58 18.93
N LEU A 355 17.91 -14.36 19.52
CA LEU A 355 16.94 -13.84 20.48
C LEU A 355 17.60 -13.17 21.70
N GLN A 356 18.62 -13.79 22.29
CA GLN A 356 19.25 -13.25 23.48
C GLN A 356 19.93 -11.90 23.20
N LEU A 357 20.67 -11.79 22.11
CA LEU A 357 21.28 -10.54 21.67
C LEU A 357 20.22 -9.42 21.52
N ARG A 358 19.08 -9.72 20.94
CA ARG A 358 18.00 -8.75 20.77
C ARG A 358 17.35 -8.35 22.09
N LEU A 359 17.17 -9.29 23.01
CA LEU A 359 16.61 -9.02 24.35
C LEU A 359 17.55 -8.16 25.18
N ASP A 360 18.87 -8.45 25.16
CA ASP A 360 19.89 -7.66 25.85
C ASP A 360 19.96 -6.24 25.30
N GLU A 361 19.89 -6.11 23.97
CA GLU A 361 19.86 -4.81 23.31
C GLU A 361 18.57 -4.01 23.62
N ALA A 362 17.42 -4.68 23.70
CA ALA A 362 16.16 -4.03 24.07
C ALA A 362 16.20 -3.47 25.51
N GLU A 363 16.85 -4.18 26.41
CA GLU A 363 17.06 -3.76 27.79
C GLU A 363 18.06 -2.60 27.85
N ARG A 364 19.21 -2.73 27.19
CA ARG A 364 20.26 -1.72 27.15
C ARG A 364 19.77 -0.35 26.61
N VAL A 365 19.02 -0.35 25.51
CA VAL A 365 18.58 0.89 24.88
C VAL A 365 17.42 1.55 25.61
N GLY A 366 16.68 0.83 26.42
CA GLY A 366 15.51 1.35 27.12
C GLY A 366 14.38 1.82 26.21
N TYR A 367 13.45 2.63 26.74
CA TYR A 367 12.26 3.05 26.00
C TYR A 367 12.05 4.59 25.94
N GLY A 368 12.69 5.37 26.83
CA GLY A 368 12.85 6.83 26.70
C GLY A 368 11.63 7.67 27.06
N PHE A 369 10.71 7.15 27.89
CA PHE A 369 9.57 7.88 28.42
C PHE A 369 9.20 7.33 29.80
N VAL A 370 8.30 8.00 30.53
CA VAL A 370 7.88 7.57 31.86
C VAL A 370 6.63 6.70 31.74
N LEU A 371 6.69 5.47 32.29
CA LEU A 371 5.52 4.62 32.45
C LEU A 371 4.58 5.13 33.53
N PRO A 372 3.25 4.91 33.39
CA PRO A 372 2.30 5.22 34.44
C PRO A 372 2.54 4.33 35.66
N ALA A 373 2.24 4.84 36.85
CA ALA A 373 2.33 4.05 38.08
C ALA A 373 1.42 2.83 38.01
N SER A 374 1.86 1.71 38.56
CA SER A 374 1.19 0.39 38.47
C SER A 374 -0.26 0.38 39.01
N LYS A 375 -0.69 1.40 39.74
CA LYS A 375 -2.05 1.52 40.30
C LYS A 375 -3.11 1.95 39.28
N ASP A 376 -2.71 2.49 38.14
CA ASP A 376 -3.63 3.03 37.13
C ASP A 376 -4.05 2.02 36.05
N VAL A 377 -3.51 0.81 36.10
CA VAL A 377 -3.88 -0.28 35.18
C VAL A 377 -5.05 -1.06 35.78
N SER A 378 -6.22 -0.41 35.87
CA SER A 378 -7.44 -1.13 36.27
C SER A 378 -7.89 -2.07 35.15
N VAL A 379 -7.88 -3.35 35.44
CA VAL A 379 -8.49 -4.39 34.59
C VAL A 379 -10.00 -4.20 34.66
N VAL A 380 -10.57 -3.36 33.81
CA VAL A 380 -12.01 -3.33 33.60
C VAL A 380 -12.32 -4.43 32.56
N PRO A 381 -12.97 -5.54 32.95
CA PRO A 381 -13.42 -6.52 31.98
C PRO A 381 -14.44 -5.85 31.06
N ILE A 382 -14.13 -5.69 29.78
CA ILE A 382 -15.10 -5.26 28.79
C ILE A 382 -15.97 -6.47 28.45
N VAL A 383 -17.09 -6.64 29.18
CA VAL A 383 -18.11 -7.62 28.84
C VAL A 383 -18.81 -7.13 27.55
N PRO A 384 -18.81 -7.89 26.45
CA PRO A 384 -19.54 -7.54 25.25
C PRO A 384 -21.04 -7.36 25.58
N LYS A 385 -21.67 -6.32 25.03
CA LYS A 385 -23.09 -6.03 25.25
C LYS A 385 -24.04 -7.20 24.90
N SER A 386 -23.61 -8.18 24.15
CA SER A 386 -24.36 -9.40 23.84
C SER A 386 -24.58 -10.32 25.05
N GLN A 387 -23.80 -10.21 26.12
CA GLN A 387 -24.01 -11.00 27.36
C GLN A 387 -24.78 -10.27 28.47
N GLN A 388 -25.06 -8.97 28.30
CA GLN A 388 -25.84 -8.19 29.27
C GLN A 388 -27.36 -8.33 29.10
N LYS A 389 -27.86 -8.96 28.03
CA LYS A 389 -29.32 -9.15 27.82
C LYS A 389 -29.92 -10.40 28.47
N ASN A 390 -29.11 -11.34 28.94
CA ASN A 390 -29.63 -12.60 29.53
C ASN A 390 -29.63 -12.64 31.06
N GLY A 391 -29.37 -11.51 31.74
CA GLY A 391 -29.36 -11.45 33.20
C GLY A 391 -30.59 -10.76 33.84
N ALA A 392 -31.54 -10.27 33.03
CA ALA A 392 -32.67 -9.47 33.54
C ALA A 392 -34.06 -10.20 33.51
N GLU A 393 -34.05 -11.50 33.14
CA GLU A 393 -35.31 -12.26 33.02
C GLU A 393 -35.48 -13.44 34.02
N VAL A 394 -34.66 -13.48 35.09
CA VAL A 394 -34.81 -14.48 36.16
C VAL A 394 -34.89 -13.78 37.51
N ALA A 395 -35.79 -12.82 37.68
CA ALA A 395 -36.26 -12.31 38.97
C ALA A 395 -37.56 -11.52 38.73
N ALA A 396 -38.63 -12.24 38.51
CA ALA A 396 -40.03 -11.81 38.79
C ALA A 396 -40.87 -13.06 39.03
#